data_297381135eea45404940ace946f91c00
#
_entry.id   297381135eea45404940ace946f91c00
#
_cell.length_a   1.000
_cell.length_b   1.000
_cell.length_c   1.000
_cell.angle_alpha   90.00
_cell.angle_beta   90.00
_cell.angle_gamma   90.00
#
_symmetry.space_group_name_H-M   'P 1'
#
loop_
_entity.id
_entity.type
_entity.pdbx_description
1 polymer ?
#
loop_
_entity_poly.entity_id
_entity_poly.type
_entity_poly.pdbx_seq_one_letter_code
_entity_poly.pdbx_strand_id
1 'polypeptide(L)'
;MISVHFQGKPFSITVIQVYALTRNAEEAEVGWFYEDLQDLLELIPKKDILSIIGHWNAKVGSQEIAGVTGKFGLGIQNEAGQKEFCQENALVMVNTLFQQHKRRLCTWISADGQHQNQIDYIICSQKRRSSIQSAKTRPEADCDLDHELLTAKFRLKLKKVGKTARPFRYDLNPIPYNYTMEVRNRFKGLTLIDSV
;
A
#
# COMPACT_ATOMS: atom_id res chain seq x y z
N MET A 1 -9.93 -2.33 15.95
CA MET A 1 -9.33 -2.13 14.61
C MET A 1 -10.31 -2.48 13.50
N ILE A 2 -10.13 -1.92 12.28
CA ILE A 2 -10.97 -2.22 11.10
C ILE A 2 -10.02 -2.54 9.95
N SER A 3 -10.26 -3.66 9.24
CA SER A 3 -9.49 -4.04 8.06
C SER A 3 -10.39 -4.07 6.82
N VAL A 4 -9.93 -3.47 5.73
CA VAL A 4 -10.63 -3.44 4.44
C VAL A 4 -9.69 -3.92 3.34
N HIS A 5 -10.16 -4.89 2.56
CA HIS A 5 -9.41 -5.45 1.44
C HIS A 5 -10.03 -5.01 0.11
N PHE A 6 -9.24 -4.31 -0.70
CA PHE A 6 -9.59 -3.90 -2.06
C PHE A 6 -8.95 -4.86 -3.05
N GLN A 7 -9.77 -5.68 -3.68
CA GLN A 7 -9.29 -6.60 -4.72
C GLN A 7 -8.90 -5.83 -5.98
N GLY A 8 -7.70 -6.06 -6.47
CA GLY A 8 -7.15 -5.38 -7.65
C GLY A 8 -6.25 -6.28 -8.50
N LYS A 9 -5.98 -5.83 -9.71
CA LYS A 9 -5.00 -6.46 -10.62
C LYS A 9 -3.97 -5.42 -11.05
N PRO A 10 -2.67 -5.69 -10.94
CA PRO A 10 -2.02 -6.94 -10.51
C PRO A 10 -1.84 -7.05 -8.99
N PHE A 11 -2.22 -6.06 -8.19
CA PHE A 11 -2.07 -6.04 -6.74
C PHE A 11 -3.40 -5.70 -6.07
N SER A 12 -3.70 -6.39 -4.99
CA SER A 12 -4.73 -5.99 -4.04
C SER A 12 -4.15 -5.01 -3.02
N ILE A 13 -5.00 -4.25 -2.37
CA ILE A 13 -4.62 -3.28 -1.34
C ILE A 13 -5.39 -3.64 -0.07
N THR A 14 -4.67 -3.82 1.03
CA THR A 14 -5.27 -3.97 2.35
C THR A 14 -4.99 -2.72 3.17
N VAL A 15 -6.04 -2.13 3.69
CA VAL A 15 -5.98 -0.98 4.58
C VAL A 15 -6.47 -1.42 5.95
N ILE A 16 -5.63 -1.22 6.98
CA ILE A 16 -6.01 -1.40 8.37
C ILE A 16 -6.13 -0.02 9.01
N GLN A 17 -7.28 0.29 9.58
CA GLN A 17 -7.47 1.48 10.39
C GLN A 17 -7.33 1.10 11.85
N VAL A 18 -6.47 1.84 12.57
CA VAL A 18 -6.20 1.64 14.00
C VAL A 18 -6.54 2.89 14.81
N TYR A 19 -6.90 2.67 16.05
CA TYR A 19 -6.95 3.68 17.10
C TYR A 19 -6.22 3.07 18.30
N ALA A 20 -4.97 3.48 18.50
CA ALA A 20 -4.13 2.94 19.57
C ALA A 20 -4.55 3.51 20.92
N LEU A 21 -4.21 2.78 21.97
CA LEU A 21 -4.51 3.15 23.35
C LEU A 21 -3.78 4.42 23.76
N THR A 22 -4.33 5.12 24.74
CA THR A 22 -3.71 6.32 25.29
C THR A 22 -2.52 5.93 26.19
N ARG A 23 -1.66 6.90 26.50
CA ARG A 23 -0.49 6.71 27.37
C ARG A 23 -0.82 6.14 28.76
N ASN A 24 -2.07 6.31 29.21
CA ASN A 24 -2.50 5.86 30.53
C ASN A 24 -3.09 4.44 30.52
N ALA A 25 -3.08 3.74 29.38
CA ALA A 25 -3.51 2.35 29.29
C ALA A 25 -2.56 1.42 30.06
N GLU A 26 -3.09 0.33 30.54
CA GLU A 26 -2.27 -0.71 31.19
C GLU A 26 -1.36 -1.38 30.17
N GLU A 27 -0.17 -1.78 30.61
CA GLU A 27 0.84 -2.45 29.75
C GLU A 27 0.26 -3.70 29.07
N ALA A 28 -0.58 -4.46 29.79
CA ALA A 28 -1.26 -5.63 29.26
C ALA A 28 -2.21 -5.27 28.09
N GLU A 29 -2.94 -4.17 28.18
CA GLU A 29 -3.86 -3.72 27.12
C GLU A 29 -3.08 -3.29 25.87
N VAL A 30 -1.94 -2.62 26.07
CA VAL A 30 -1.02 -2.25 25.00
C VAL A 30 -0.46 -3.51 24.30
N GLY A 31 -0.09 -4.54 25.09
CA GLY A 31 0.33 -5.83 24.57
C GLY A 31 -0.72 -6.46 23.67
N TRP A 32 -1.95 -6.59 24.15
CA TRP A 32 -3.07 -7.15 23.37
C TRP A 32 -3.35 -6.36 22.09
N PHE A 33 -3.23 -5.04 22.12
CA PHE A 33 -3.39 -4.23 20.90
C PHE A 33 -2.39 -4.60 19.82
N TYR A 34 -1.10 -4.80 20.17
CA TYR A 34 -0.08 -5.18 19.21
C TYR A 34 -0.18 -6.65 18.79
N GLU A 35 -0.62 -7.55 19.67
CA GLU A 35 -0.91 -8.94 19.33
C GLU A 35 -2.04 -9.02 18.31
N ASP A 36 -3.18 -8.35 18.53
CA ASP A 36 -4.29 -8.27 17.58
C ASP A 36 -3.86 -7.71 16.22
N LEU A 37 -2.99 -6.69 16.23
CA LEU A 37 -2.48 -6.11 15.00
C LEU A 37 -1.54 -7.06 14.27
N GLN A 38 -0.72 -7.83 15.02
CA GLN A 38 0.16 -8.86 14.47
C GLN A 38 -0.65 -9.98 13.81
N ASP A 39 -1.69 -10.47 14.46
CA ASP A 39 -2.59 -11.49 13.92
C ASP A 39 -3.23 -11.02 12.60
N LEU A 40 -3.69 -9.77 12.56
CA LEU A 40 -4.21 -9.19 11.32
C LEU A 40 -3.14 -9.13 10.21
N LEU A 41 -1.90 -8.79 10.52
CA LEU A 41 -0.80 -8.74 9.55
C LEU A 41 -0.49 -10.12 8.96
N GLU A 42 -0.56 -11.17 9.77
CA GLU A 42 -0.30 -12.54 9.32
C GLU A 42 -1.34 -13.06 8.33
N LEU A 43 -2.58 -12.57 8.43
CA LEU A 43 -3.66 -12.90 7.49
C LEU A 43 -3.51 -12.22 6.12
N ILE A 44 -2.67 -11.19 6.00
CA ILE A 44 -2.53 -10.42 4.76
C ILE A 44 -1.57 -11.11 3.80
N PRO A 45 -1.99 -11.39 2.55
CA PRO A 45 -1.11 -11.97 1.55
C PRO A 45 0.14 -11.11 1.29
N LYS A 46 1.33 -11.70 1.29
CA LYS A 46 2.62 -10.99 1.10
C LYS A 46 2.74 -10.18 -0.20
N LYS A 47 1.90 -10.47 -1.19
CA LYS A 47 1.83 -9.75 -2.48
C LYS A 47 1.02 -8.46 -2.40
N ASP A 48 0.16 -8.33 -1.42
CA ASP A 48 -0.73 -7.20 -1.27
C ASP A 48 0.02 -5.93 -0.84
N ILE A 49 -0.58 -4.80 -1.13
CA ILE A 49 -0.09 -3.51 -0.69
C ILE A 49 -0.76 -3.23 0.63
N LEU A 50 0.04 -3.27 1.70
CA LEU A 50 -0.41 -2.96 3.04
C LEU A 50 -0.28 -1.47 3.32
N SER A 51 -1.33 -0.88 3.89
CA SER A 51 -1.32 0.44 4.53
C SER A 51 -2.05 0.35 5.86
N ILE A 52 -1.38 0.73 6.95
CA ILE A 52 -1.98 0.88 8.27
C ILE A 52 -2.11 2.37 8.52
N ILE A 53 -3.32 2.83 8.78
CA ILE A 53 -3.63 4.25 8.97
C ILE A 53 -4.34 4.44 10.31
N GLY A 54 -4.16 5.58 10.94
CA GLY A 54 -4.94 5.90 12.12
C GLY A 54 -4.19 6.67 13.18
N HIS A 55 -4.86 6.74 14.32
CA HIS A 55 -4.43 7.45 15.51
C HIS A 55 -3.60 6.51 16.40
N TRP A 56 -2.35 6.91 16.65
CA TRP A 56 -1.41 6.07 17.40
C TRP A 56 -1.16 6.54 18.83
N ASN A 57 -1.71 7.68 19.22
CA ASN A 57 -1.51 8.28 20.54
C ASN A 57 -0.05 8.45 20.97
N ALA A 58 0.86 8.45 20.00
CA ALA A 58 2.29 8.39 20.24
C ALA A 58 3.07 9.32 19.30
N LYS A 59 4.14 9.89 19.80
CA LYS A 59 5.05 10.77 19.06
C LYS A 59 6.34 10.04 18.74
N VAL A 60 6.68 9.92 17.47
CA VAL A 60 7.93 9.25 17.06
C VAL A 60 9.13 10.20 17.00
N GLY A 61 8.88 11.52 17.04
CA GLY A 61 9.94 12.52 17.02
C GLY A 61 10.70 12.58 15.69
N SER A 62 11.80 13.35 15.68
CA SER A 62 12.64 13.59 14.51
C SER A 62 13.86 12.65 14.43
N GLN A 63 14.00 11.70 15.34
CA GLN A 63 15.09 10.73 15.30
C GLN A 63 14.85 9.74 14.17
N GLU A 64 15.82 9.69 13.23
CA GLU A 64 15.78 8.71 12.15
C GLU A 64 16.13 7.31 12.67
N ILE A 65 15.30 6.34 12.34
CA ILE A 65 15.57 4.91 12.53
C ILE A 65 15.54 4.28 11.15
N ALA A 66 16.68 3.71 10.73
CA ALA A 66 16.84 3.15 9.40
C ALA A 66 15.71 2.16 9.06
N GLY A 67 15.01 2.42 7.96
CA GLY A 67 13.88 1.59 7.50
C GLY A 67 12.55 1.82 8.21
N VAL A 68 12.50 2.45 9.38
CA VAL A 68 11.27 2.63 10.18
C VAL A 68 10.77 4.07 10.13
N THR A 69 11.59 5.04 10.55
CA THR A 69 11.23 6.45 10.57
C THR A 69 12.22 7.28 9.77
N GLY A 70 11.75 8.36 9.17
CA GLY A 70 12.62 9.41 8.64
C GLY A 70 12.90 10.49 9.69
N LYS A 71 13.67 11.48 9.30
CA LYS A 71 14.11 12.60 10.15
C LYS A 71 13.13 13.79 10.22
N PHE A 72 11.96 13.65 9.63
CA PHE A 72 10.99 14.75 9.52
C PHE A 72 9.74 14.54 10.39
N GLY A 73 9.87 13.80 11.49
CA GLY A 73 8.83 13.71 12.50
C GLY A 73 8.73 14.98 13.36
N LEU A 74 7.58 15.24 13.96
CA LEU A 74 7.30 16.40 14.80
C LEU A 74 7.40 16.03 16.29
N GLY A 75 8.03 16.92 17.07
CA GLY A 75 8.05 16.85 18.54
C GLY A 75 9.15 15.96 19.10
N ILE A 76 9.03 15.74 20.41
CA ILE A 76 9.91 14.85 21.17
C ILE A 76 9.24 13.48 21.23
N GLN A 77 10.03 12.43 21.04
CA GLN A 77 9.58 11.06 21.12
C GLN A 77 8.98 10.75 22.49
N ASN A 78 7.89 10.00 22.52
CA ASN A 78 7.44 9.27 23.69
C ASN A 78 7.46 7.76 23.41
N GLU A 79 7.62 6.96 24.44
CA GLU A 79 7.61 5.51 24.34
C GLU A 79 6.17 5.02 24.14
N ALA A 80 5.93 4.24 23.10
CA ALA A 80 4.62 3.65 22.82
C ALA A 80 4.67 2.36 21.96
N GLY A 81 5.83 1.72 21.82
CA GLY A 81 5.98 0.41 21.17
C GLY A 81 5.84 0.40 19.63
N GLN A 82 5.31 1.47 19.01
CA GLN A 82 5.04 1.46 17.56
C GLN A 82 6.30 1.39 16.70
N LYS A 83 7.43 1.85 17.17
CA LYS A 83 8.70 1.77 16.42
C LYS A 83 9.24 0.35 16.40
N GLU A 84 9.22 -0.30 17.55
CA GLU A 84 9.60 -1.68 17.73
C GLU A 84 8.74 -2.58 16.86
N PHE A 85 7.41 -2.42 16.95
CA PHE A 85 6.46 -3.14 16.10
C PHE A 85 6.74 -2.93 14.61
N CYS A 86 7.00 -1.68 14.19
CA CYS A 86 7.33 -1.40 12.79
C CYS A 86 8.65 -2.02 12.36
N GLN A 87 9.63 -2.09 13.24
CA GLN A 87 10.94 -2.69 12.96
C GLN A 87 10.81 -4.20 12.77
N GLU A 88 10.11 -4.88 13.66
CA GLU A 88 9.87 -6.33 13.62
C GLU A 88 9.10 -6.75 12.37
N ASN A 89 8.14 -5.94 11.95
CA ASN A 89 7.27 -6.23 10.81
C ASN A 89 7.73 -5.62 9.48
N ALA A 90 8.94 -5.09 9.40
CA ALA A 90 9.49 -4.43 8.22
C ALA A 90 8.53 -3.36 7.64
N LEU A 91 8.00 -2.51 8.52
CA LEU A 91 7.11 -1.41 8.22
C LEU A 91 7.84 -0.06 8.30
N VAL A 92 7.30 0.96 7.63
CA VAL A 92 7.86 2.32 7.61
C VAL A 92 6.76 3.36 7.84
N MET A 93 7.04 4.35 8.68
CA MET A 93 6.14 5.48 8.98
C MET A 93 6.27 6.56 7.91
N VAL A 94 5.31 6.63 7.02
CA VAL A 94 5.33 7.37 5.76
C VAL A 94 5.47 8.88 5.95
N ASN A 95 4.72 9.46 6.88
CA ASN A 95 4.72 10.92 7.08
C ASN A 95 5.96 11.47 7.79
N THR A 96 6.87 10.62 8.26
CA THR A 96 8.19 11.02 8.76
C THR A 96 9.26 11.10 7.66
N LEU A 97 8.97 10.62 6.44
CA LEU A 97 9.95 10.49 5.36
C LEU A 97 10.15 11.76 4.54
N PHE A 98 9.23 12.73 4.64
CA PHE A 98 9.22 13.90 3.75
C PHE A 98 9.38 15.18 4.52
N GLN A 99 10.29 16.01 4.04
CA GLN A 99 10.44 17.38 4.55
C GLN A 99 9.18 18.19 4.21
N GLN A 100 8.54 18.72 5.23
CA GLN A 100 7.36 19.56 5.13
C GLN A 100 7.50 20.78 6.07
N HIS A 101 6.76 21.82 5.77
CA HIS A 101 6.61 22.92 6.73
C HIS A 101 5.93 22.41 8.01
N LYS A 102 6.34 22.91 9.20
CA LYS A 102 5.85 22.43 10.50
C LYS A 102 4.32 22.27 10.58
N ARG A 103 3.56 23.24 10.06
CA ARG A 103 2.08 23.18 10.01
C ARG A 103 1.52 22.02 9.18
N ARG A 104 2.32 21.42 8.28
CA ARG A 104 1.92 20.26 7.45
C ARG A 104 2.43 18.92 7.99
N LEU A 105 3.09 18.94 9.15
CA LEU A 105 3.49 17.75 9.91
C LEU A 105 2.52 17.49 11.05
N CYS A 106 1.91 18.54 11.60
CA CYS A 106 0.94 18.44 12.68
C CYS A 106 -0.30 17.68 12.21
N THR A 107 -0.75 16.71 12.99
CA THR A 107 -1.97 15.95 12.74
C THR A 107 -3.05 16.19 13.78
N TRP A 108 -2.71 16.80 14.90
CA TRP A 108 -3.63 17.12 15.98
C TRP A 108 -3.28 18.47 16.64
N ILE A 109 -4.30 19.26 16.93
CA ILE A 109 -4.16 20.56 17.59
C ILE A 109 -5.09 20.57 18.81
N SER A 110 -4.55 20.94 19.97
CA SER A 110 -5.39 21.07 21.18
C SER A 110 -6.45 22.15 21.01
N ALA A 111 -7.56 22.04 21.75
CA ALA A 111 -8.67 22.98 21.69
C ALA A 111 -8.29 24.44 22.01
N ASP A 112 -7.22 24.66 22.79
CA ASP A 112 -6.64 25.97 23.07
C ASP A 112 -5.64 26.46 22.01
N GLY A 113 -5.35 25.63 20.97
CA GLY A 113 -4.41 25.91 19.91
C GLY A 113 -2.92 25.91 20.31
N GLN A 114 -2.60 25.68 21.60
CA GLN A 114 -1.24 25.80 22.12
C GLN A 114 -0.38 24.57 21.84
N HIS A 115 -1.01 23.38 21.76
CA HIS A 115 -0.32 22.13 21.54
C HIS A 115 -0.57 21.61 20.14
N GLN A 116 0.52 21.31 19.43
CA GLN A 116 0.51 20.75 18.07
C GLN A 116 1.33 19.48 18.06
N ASN A 117 0.70 18.36 17.74
CA ASN A 117 1.32 17.04 17.76
C ASN A 117 1.18 16.29 16.42
N GLN A 118 2.09 15.37 16.18
CA GLN A 118 1.98 14.37 15.15
C GLN A 118 1.76 13.03 15.83
N ILE A 119 0.53 12.55 15.84
CA ILE A 119 0.07 11.35 16.53
C ILE A 119 -0.75 10.42 15.63
N ASP A 120 -1.03 10.87 14.42
CA ASP A 120 -1.60 10.06 13.36
C ASP A 120 -0.53 9.72 12.33
N TYR A 121 -0.47 8.46 11.94
CA TYR A 121 0.51 7.98 11.00
C TYR A 121 -0.12 7.14 9.90
N ILE A 122 0.50 7.21 8.73
CA ILE A 122 0.32 6.26 7.66
C ILE A 122 1.56 5.38 7.67
N ILE A 123 1.37 4.09 7.86
CA ILE A 123 2.43 3.08 7.91
C ILE A 123 2.25 2.14 6.73
N CYS A 124 3.34 1.74 6.09
CA CYS A 124 3.30 0.79 5.00
C CYS A 124 4.51 -0.15 5.01
N SER A 125 4.47 -1.22 4.23
CA SER A 125 5.61 -2.12 4.09
C SER A 125 6.84 -1.40 3.52
N GLN A 126 8.03 -1.61 4.09
CA GLN A 126 9.32 -1.06 3.64
C GLN A 126 9.57 -1.36 2.15
N LYS A 127 9.13 -2.52 1.64
CA LYS A 127 9.21 -2.89 0.22
C LYS A 127 8.53 -1.88 -0.71
N ARG A 128 7.55 -1.13 -0.20
CA ARG A 128 6.77 -0.13 -0.94
C ARG A 128 7.24 1.31 -0.70
N ARG A 129 8.26 1.53 0.12
CA ARG A 129 8.81 2.87 0.42
C ARG A 129 9.09 3.68 -0.84
N SER A 130 9.69 3.08 -1.86
CA SER A 130 9.99 3.75 -3.14
C SER A 130 8.76 4.13 -3.97
N SER A 131 7.59 3.59 -3.63
CA SER A 131 6.31 3.93 -4.27
C SER A 131 5.63 5.15 -3.66
N ILE A 132 6.11 5.63 -2.51
CA ILE A 132 5.56 6.79 -1.81
C ILE A 132 6.20 8.04 -2.40
N GLN A 133 5.38 8.99 -2.82
CA GLN A 133 5.82 10.24 -3.44
C GLN A 133 5.76 11.43 -2.49
N SER A 134 4.80 11.45 -1.58
CA SER A 134 4.63 12.50 -0.58
C SER A 134 3.70 12.07 0.54
N ALA A 135 3.88 12.66 1.72
CA ALA A 135 2.91 12.60 2.82
C ALA A 135 2.89 13.96 3.53
N LYS A 136 1.71 14.45 3.87
CA LYS A 136 1.52 15.74 4.53
C LYS A 136 0.09 15.89 5.05
N THR A 137 -0.11 16.74 6.04
CA THR A 137 -1.45 17.18 6.43
C THR A 137 -1.98 18.27 5.50
N ARG A 138 -3.28 18.49 5.56
CA ARG A 138 -4.03 19.50 4.83
C ARG A 138 -4.76 20.40 5.81
N PRO A 139 -4.08 21.39 6.41
CA PRO A 139 -4.70 22.29 7.40
C PRO A 139 -5.88 23.12 6.87
N GLU A 140 -6.01 23.19 5.54
CA GLU A 140 -7.09 23.92 4.86
C GLU A 140 -8.33 23.03 4.60
N ALA A 141 -8.23 21.71 4.88
CA ALA A 141 -9.38 20.82 4.81
C ALA A 141 -10.14 20.98 6.13
N ASP A 142 -11.15 21.82 6.09
CA ASP A 142 -12.05 22.03 7.20
C ASP A 142 -12.83 20.74 7.49
N CYS A 143 -12.47 20.10 8.58
CA CYS A 143 -13.11 18.85 9.02
C CYS A 143 -13.91 19.08 10.32
N ASP A 144 -14.01 20.32 10.82
CA ASP A 144 -14.63 20.71 12.12
C ASP A 144 -14.13 19.85 13.31
N LEU A 145 -12.88 19.37 13.25
CA LEU A 145 -12.26 18.48 14.22
C LEU A 145 -10.91 19.02 14.66
N ASP A 146 -10.45 18.55 15.81
CA ASP A 146 -9.10 18.82 16.36
C ASP A 146 -7.98 18.09 15.61
N HIS A 147 -8.33 17.20 14.65
CA HIS A 147 -7.41 16.49 13.77
C HIS A 147 -7.35 17.07 12.36
N GLU A 148 -6.15 17.13 11.83
CA GLU A 148 -5.86 17.54 10.46
C GLU A 148 -5.90 16.37 9.48
N LEU A 149 -6.47 16.56 8.30
CA LEU A 149 -6.52 15.54 7.26
C LEU A 149 -5.11 15.14 6.80
N LEU A 150 -4.65 13.95 7.16
CA LEU A 150 -3.38 13.39 6.72
C LEU A 150 -3.53 12.68 5.37
N THR A 151 -2.72 13.06 4.40
CA THR A 151 -2.75 12.47 3.04
C THR A 151 -1.39 11.93 2.63
N ALA A 152 -1.37 10.78 1.95
CA ALA A 152 -0.18 10.26 1.29
C ALA A 152 -0.46 9.97 -0.19
N LYS A 153 0.55 10.19 -1.04
CA LYS A 153 0.48 9.89 -2.46
C LYS A 153 1.37 8.70 -2.78
N PHE A 154 0.75 7.65 -3.28
CA PHE A 154 1.43 6.44 -3.74
C PHE A 154 1.46 6.37 -5.26
N ARG A 155 2.57 5.92 -5.83
CA ARG A 155 2.71 5.62 -7.25
C ARG A 155 3.20 4.20 -7.42
N LEU A 156 2.31 3.31 -7.78
CA LEU A 156 2.64 1.91 -8.05
C LEU A 156 3.29 1.79 -9.43
N LYS A 157 4.51 1.25 -9.46
CA LYS A 157 5.17 0.89 -10.71
C LYS A 157 4.72 -0.52 -11.10
N LEU A 158 3.87 -0.63 -12.09
CA LEU A 158 3.52 -1.92 -12.68
C LEU A 158 4.67 -2.36 -13.57
N LYS A 159 5.16 -3.60 -13.42
CA LYS A 159 6.03 -4.21 -14.43
C LYS A 159 5.25 -4.22 -15.74
N LYS A 160 5.84 -3.71 -16.82
CA LYS A 160 5.30 -3.99 -18.16
C LYS A 160 5.22 -5.50 -18.28
N VAL A 161 4.01 -6.03 -18.39
CA VAL A 161 3.82 -7.40 -18.87
C VAL A 161 4.51 -7.41 -20.22
N GLY A 162 5.57 -8.24 -20.36
CA GLY A 162 6.26 -8.40 -21.64
C GLY A 162 5.18 -8.55 -22.70
N LYS A 163 5.36 -7.90 -23.86
CA LYS A 163 4.43 -8.06 -24.98
C LYS A 163 4.20 -9.56 -25.10
N THR A 164 2.98 -10.02 -24.87
CA THR A 164 2.59 -11.39 -25.21
C THR A 164 3.15 -11.62 -26.60
N ALA A 165 3.98 -12.66 -26.75
CA ALA A 165 4.51 -13.02 -28.06
C ALA A 165 3.31 -12.94 -29.01
N ARG A 166 3.41 -12.09 -30.04
CA ARG A 166 2.32 -11.98 -31.00
C ARG A 166 2.07 -13.40 -31.46
N PRO A 167 0.82 -13.88 -31.49
CA PRO A 167 0.55 -15.21 -32.00
C PRO A 167 1.23 -15.30 -33.35
N PHE A 168 1.95 -16.41 -33.56
CA PHE A 168 2.72 -16.62 -34.77
C PHE A 168 1.81 -16.33 -35.97
N ARG A 169 2.08 -15.25 -36.67
CA ARG A 169 1.32 -14.93 -37.87
C ARG A 169 1.90 -15.79 -38.96
N TYR A 170 1.19 -16.85 -39.27
CA TYR A 170 1.57 -17.65 -40.45
C TYR A 170 1.53 -16.73 -41.67
N ASP A 171 2.66 -16.60 -42.36
CA ASP A 171 2.67 -15.98 -43.65
C ASP A 171 2.02 -16.99 -44.62
N LEU A 172 0.84 -16.67 -45.08
CA LEU A 172 0.10 -17.54 -46.01
C LEU A 172 0.67 -17.48 -47.47
N ASN A 173 1.60 -16.56 -47.73
CA ASN A 173 2.14 -16.37 -49.07
C ASN A 173 3.10 -17.46 -49.55
N PRO A 174 3.93 -18.13 -48.70
CA PRO A 174 4.66 -19.30 -49.14
C PRO A 174 4.00 -20.59 -48.65
N ILE A 175 2.75 -20.87 -49.05
CA ILE A 175 2.18 -22.20 -48.84
C ILE A 175 2.89 -23.17 -49.77
N PRO A 176 3.67 -24.14 -49.25
CA PRO A 176 4.35 -25.08 -50.12
C PRO A 176 3.37 -25.82 -51.03
N TYR A 177 3.73 -25.97 -52.29
CA TYR A 177 2.88 -26.66 -53.27
C TYR A 177 2.41 -28.03 -52.76
N ASN A 178 3.27 -28.76 -52.06
CA ASN A 178 2.98 -30.07 -51.48
C ASN A 178 1.82 -30.00 -50.48
N TYR A 179 1.77 -28.94 -49.63
CA TYR A 179 0.70 -28.73 -48.68
C TYR A 179 -0.65 -28.43 -49.37
N THR A 180 -0.59 -27.62 -50.40
CA THR A 180 -1.79 -27.28 -51.19
C THR A 180 -2.34 -28.54 -51.91
N MET A 181 -1.49 -29.40 -52.39
CA MET A 181 -1.88 -30.69 -53.02
C MET A 181 -2.46 -31.65 -51.99
N GLU A 182 -1.86 -31.77 -50.83
CA GLU A 182 -2.33 -32.67 -49.77
C GLU A 182 -3.71 -32.25 -49.22
N VAL A 183 -3.90 -30.94 -48.99
CA VAL A 183 -5.21 -30.38 -48.61
C VAL A 183 -6.25 -30.63 -49.70
N ARG A 184 -5.92 -30.32 -50.98
CA ARG A 184 -6.82 -30.57 -52.10
C ARG A 184 -7.22 -32.04 -52.24
N ASN A 185 -6.31 -32.95 -52.01
CA ASN A 185 -6.57 -34.39 -52.08
C ASN A 185 -7.46 -34.86 -50.93
N ARG A 186 -7.28 -34.33 -49.70
CA ARG A 186 -8.11 -34.66 -48.56
C ARG A 186 -9.53 -34.15 -48.70
N PHE A 187 -9.74 -32.99 -49.35
CA PHE A 187 -11.07 -32.41 -49.58
C PHE A 187 -11.76 -32.90 -50.85
N LYS A 188 -11.06 -33.59 -51.78
CA LYS A 188 -11.69 -34.18 -52.94
C LYS A 188 -12.72 -35.27 -52.62
N GLY A 189 -12.64 -35.88 -51.45
CA GLY A 189 -13.64 -36.84 -50.96
C GLY A 189 -14.88 -36.24 -50.35
N LEU A 190 -14.93 -34.94 -50.09
CA LEU A 190 -16.05 -34.27 -49.43
C LEU A 190 -17.04 -33.63 -50.41
N THR A 191 -16.75 -33.57 -51.72
CA THR A 191 -17.60 -32.97 -52.72
C THR A 191 -18.66 -33.96 -53.33
N LEU A 192 -18.90 -35.08 -52.65
CA LEU A 192 -19.82 -36.13 -53.13
C LEU A 192 -21.10 -36.28 -52.25
N ILE A 193 -21.44 -35.30 -51.45
CA ILE A 193 -22.66 -35.37 -50.64
C ILE A 193 -23.54 -34.11 -50.89
N ASP A 194 -23.78 -33.77 -52.13
CA ASP A 194 -24.86 -32.81 -52.49
C ASP A 194 -25.47 -33.28 -53.81
N SER A 195 -26.22 -34.37 -53.74
CA SER A 195 -27.25 -34.70 -54.77
C SER A 195 -28.15 -35.83 -54.24
N VAL A 196 -29.15 -35.48 -53.44
CA VAL A 196 -30.51 -36.07 -53.55
C VAL A 196 -31.50 -35.04 -53.00
#